data_a7e65053a4fa444f9a90cd1c87946583
#
_entry.id   a7e65053a4fa444f9a90cd1c87946583
#
_cell.length_a   1.000
_cell.length_b   1.000
_cell.length_c   1.000
_cell.angle_alpha   90.00
_cell.angle_beta   90.00
_cell.angle_gamma   90.00
#
_symmetry.space_group_name_H-M   'P 1'
#
loop_
_entity.id
_entity.type
_entity.pdbx_description
1 polymer ?
#
loop_
_entity_poly.entity_id
_entity_poly.type
_entity_poly.pdbx_seq_one_letter_code
_entity_poly.pdbx_strand_id
1 'polypeptide(L)'
;MTVFLDPGHNGANDGSISRQVPNGRGGTKDCQASGTTTNDGYPEHSFTWDTTLRIRAALSALGARTAMSRGDDSSVGPCVDQRAAMANGLHPNAIVSIHADGGPPNGRGFHVNYSAPPLNQVQAGPSVQFARIMRDQLQASGIPPANYIGQDGLYGRADLAGLNLAQYPAVLVECGNMKNPADSSLMQTPEGRQKYADAVVRGIAGFLGQASPQPPS
;
A
#
# COMPACT_ATOMS: atom_id res chain seq x y z
N MET A 1 -12.28 14.89 -3.21
CA MET A 1 -11.92 13.75 -2.37
C MET A 1 -10.44 13.81 -2.06
N THR A 2 -10.02 13.34 -0.89
CA THR A 2 -8.61 13.35 -0.44
C THR A 2 -8.13 11.91 -0.28
N VAL A 3 -6.97 11.59 -0.87
CA VAL A 3 -6.33 10.27 -0.78
C VAL A 3 -4.94 10.44 -0.17
N PHE A 4 -4.66 9.67 0.87
CA PHE A 4 -3.31 9.59 1.43
C PHE A 4 -2.57 8.40 0.81
N LEU A 5 -1.38 8.67 0.28
CA LEU A 5 -0.52 7.70 -0.39
C LEU A 5 0.73 7.49 0.45
N ASP A 6 1.03 6.24 0.73
CA ASP A 6 2.18 5.85 1.54
C ASP A 6 3.13 4.96 0.72
N PRO A 7 4.13 5.55 0.05
CA PRO A 7 5.20 4.76 -0.56
C PRO A 7 6.03 4.08 0.52
N GLY A 8 5.97 2.75 0.56
CA GLY A 8 6.60 1.95 1.61
C GLY A 8 8.11 2.18 1.72
N HIS A 9 8.64 1.98 2.93
CA HIS A 9 10.04 2.12 3.27
C HIS A 9 10.61 3.55 3.14
N ASN A 10 11.92 3.68 3.24
CA ASN A 10 12.67 4.92 3.13
C ASN A 10 13.67 4.84 1.98
N GLY A 11 14.02 5.97 1.37
CA GLY A 11 15.09 6.05 0.37
C GLY A 11 16.49 5.85 0.96
N ALA A 12 16.67 6.18 2.24
CA ALA A 12 17.86 5.87 3.03
C ALA A 12 17.47 5.40 4.43
N ASN A 13 18.34 4.66 5.08
CA ASN A 13 18.13 4.17 6.45
C ASN A 13 19.39 4.41 7.29
N ASP A 14 19.19 4.64 8.58
CA ASP A 14 20.21 4.68 9.62
C ASP A 14 19.73 3.92 10.87
N GLY A 15 20.46 3.98 11.97
CA GLY A 15 20.08 3.29 13.20
C GLY A 15 18.74 3.69 13.81
N SER A 16 18.18 4.82 13.40
CA SER A 16 16.88 5.29 13.90
C SER A 16 15.69 4.42 13.49
N ILE A 17 15.81 3.62 12.42
CA ILE A 17 14.74 2.71 11.99
C ILE A 17 14.45 1.60 12.98
N SER A 18 15.39 1.28 13.89
CA SER A 18 15.20 0.29 14.97
C SER A 18 14.52 0.84 16.21
N ARG A 19 14.24 2.15 16.25
CA ARG A 19 13.52 2.76 17.37
C ARG A 19 12.13 2.14 17.49
N GLN A 20 11.75 1.76 18.72
CA GLN A 20 10.46 1.14 18.98
C GLN A 20 9.33 2.18 18.95
N VAL A 21 8.29 1.88 18.21
CA VAL A 21 7.09 2.71 18.04
C VAL A 21 5.82 1.88 18.25
N PRO A 22 4.68 2.50 18.60
CA PRO A 22 3.43 1.77 18.78
C PRO A 22 3.01 0.97 17.55
N ASN A 23 2.56 -0.27 17.76
CA ASN A 23 2.06 -1.13 16.69
C ASN A 23 0.53 -1.08 16.51
N GLY A 24 -0.18 -0.29 17.34
CA GLY A 24 -1.63 -0.15 17.31
C GLY A 24 -2.40 -1.26 18.06
N ARG A 25 -1.70 -2.25 18.66
CA ARG A 25 -2.30 -3.36 19.42
C ARG A 25 -1.72 -3.53 20.83
N GLY A 26 -1.29 -2.42 21.43
CA GLY A 26 -0.76 -2.40 22.80
C GLY A 26 0.71 -2.80 22.92
N GLY A 27 1.39 -3.12 21.82
CA GLY A 27 2.81 -3.42 21.77
C GLY A 27 3.60 -2.41 20.93
N THR A 28 4.86 -2.74 20.67
CA THR A 28 5.76 -1.94 19.84
C THR A 28 6.32 -2.75 18.67
N LYS A 29 6.91 -2.05 17.73
CA LYS A 29 7.68 -2.58 16.62
C LYS A 29 8.74 -1.57 16.18
N ASP A 30 9.63 -1.95 15.29
CA ASP A 30 10.61 -1.04 14.71
C ASP A 30 9.94 0.11 13.96
N CYS A 31 10.55 1.29 14.05
CA CYS A 31 10.13 2.51 13.36
C CYS A 31 9.90 2.28 11.87
N GLN A 32 10.80 1.53 11.22
CA GLN A 32 10.68 1.16 9.82
C GLN A 32 11.48 -0.11 9.53
N ALA A 33 11.13 -0.82 8.48
CA ALA A 33 11.93 -1.88 7.88
C ALA A 33 12.66 -1.35 6.64
N SER A 34 13.82 -1.93 6.33
CA SER A 34 14.62 -1.53 5.16
C SER A 34 13.98 -1.87 3.82
N GLY A 35 13.03 -2.80 3.80
CA GLY A 35 12.46 -3.34 2.57
C GLY A 35 13.28 -4.49 1.99
N THR A 36 12.78 -5.03 0.88
CA THR A 36 13.46 -6.07 0.10
C THR A 36 14.09 -5.49 -1.18
N THR A 37 14.68 -6.36 -1.97
CA THR A 37 15.24 -6.05 -3.30
C THR A 37 14.90 -7.17 -4.27
N THR A 38 14.94 -6.90 -5.58
CA THR A 38 15.03 -7.96 -6.59
C THR A 38 16.34 -8.74 -6.44
N ASN A 39 16.47 -9.85 -7.14
CA ASN A 39 17.70 -10.65 -7.08
C ASN A 39 18.92 -9.95 -7.69
N ASP A 40 18.69 -9.01 -8.60
CA ASP A 40 19.70 -8.15 -9.24
C ASP A 40 19.87 -6.78 -8.56
N GLY A 41 19.22 -6.56 -7.40
CA GLY A 41 19.50 -5.43 -6.52
C GLY A 41 18.60 -4.20 -6.68
N TYR A 42 17.52 -4.25 -7.47
CA TYR A 42 16.56 -3.15 -7.53
C TYR A 42 15.76 -3.07 -6.23
N PRO A 43 15.83 -1.94 -5.46
CA PRO A 43 15.26 -1.88 -4.13
C PRO A 43 13.74 -1.62 -4.14
N GLU A 44 13.05 -2.17 -3.16
CA GLU A 44 11.61 -2.00 -2.96
C GLU A 44 11.24 -0.52 -2.80
N HIS A 45 12.00 0.25 -2.02
CA HIS A 45 11.68 1.68 -1.80
C HIS A 45 11.63 2.49 -3.11
N SER A 46 12.48 2.18 -4.09
CA SER A 46 12.46 2.87 -5.39
C SER A 46 11.26 2.43 -6.24
N PHE A 47 10.88 1.16 -6.19
CA PHE A 47 9.65 0.67 -6.81
C PHE A 47 8.43 1.38 -6.22
N THR A 48 8.33 1.42 -4.88
CA THR A 48 7.17 2.03 -4.21
C THR A 48 7.08 3.52 -4.46
N TRP A 49 8.22 4.22 -4.50
CA TRP A 49 8.30 5.64 -4.78
C TRP A 49 7.80 5.97 -6.19
N ASP A 50 8.40 5.37 -7.23
CA ASP A 50 8.03 5.65 -8.63
C ASP A 50 6.56 5.27 -8.91
N THR A 51 6.13 4.10 -8.42
CA THR A 51 4.73 3.66 -8.59
C THR A 51 3.76 4.62 -7.92
N THR A 52 4.07 5.10 -6.70
CA THR A 52 3.22 6.06 -5.98
C THR A 52 3.16 7.41 -6.68
N LEU A 53 4.26 7.89 -7.28
CA LEU A 53 4.24 9.13 -8.06
C LEU A 53 3.32 9.03 -9.28
N ARG A 54 3.27 7.87 -9.94
CA ARG A 54 2.35 7.59 -11.06
C ARG A 54 0.89 7.58 -10.59
N ILE A 55 0.61 6.94 -9.46
CA ILE A 55 -0.71 6.94 -8.82
C ILE A 55 -1.14 8.36 -8.49
N ARG A 56 -0.25 9.14 -7.86
CA ARG A 56 -0.50 10.55 -7.52
C ARG A 56 -0.85 11.39 -8.75
N ALA A 57 -0.08 11.27 -9.82
CA ALA A 57 -0.31 12.00 -11.06
C ALA A 57 -1.69 11.67 -11.65
N ALA A 58 -2.05 10.39 -11.74
CA ALA A 58 -3.33 9.94 -12.28
C ALA A 58 -4.51 10.40 -11.40
N LEU A 59 -4.42 10.28 -10.08
CA LEU A 59 -5.46 10.75 -9.15
C LEU A 59 -5.64 12.27 -9.23
N SER A 60 -4.54 13.04 -9.35
CA SER A 60 -4.60 14.49 -9.52
C SER A 60 -5.29 14.87 -10.82
N ALA A 61 -5.03 14.15 -11.92
CA ALA A 61 -5.73 14.35 -13.20
C ALA A 61 -7.24 14.05 -13.11
N LEU A 62 -7.64 13.15 -12.19
CA LEU A 62 -9.05 12.87 -11.88
C LEU A 62 -9.66 13.86 -10.87
N GLY A 63 -8.94 14.90 -10.45
CA GLY A 63 -9.42 15.94 -9.54
C GLY A 63 -9.35 15.57 -8.05
N ALA A 64 -8.70 14.48 -7.68
CA ALA A 64 -8.47 14.13 -6.28
C ALA A 64 -7.31 14.95 -5.69
N ARG A 65 -7.45 15.35 -4.42
CA ARG A 65 -6.33 15.88 -3.62
C ARG A 65 -5.54 14.70 -3.06
N THR A 66 -4.22 14.78 -3.12
CA THR A 66 -3.34 13.74 -2.62
C THR A 66 -2.29 14.31 -1.66
N ALA A 67 -1.92 13.52 -0.66
CA ALA A 67 -0.77 13.77 0.18
C ALA A 67 0.05 12.48 0.29
N MET A 68 1.35 12.58 0.55
CA MET A 68 2.26 11.45 0.64
C MET A 68 2.96 11.42 1.98
N SER A 69 3.31 10.22 2.45
CA SER A 69 3.99 10.02 3.75
C SER A 69 5.46 10.44 3.74
N ARG A 70 6.11 10.47 2.59
CA ARG A 70 7.49 10.94 2.40
C ARG A 70 7.63 11.79 1.14
N GLY A 71 8.62 12.66 1.12
CA GLY A 71 8.81 13.67 0.08
C GLY A 71 9.86 13.33 -0.98
N ASP A 72 10.67 12.30 -0.76
CA ASP A 72 11.75 11.87 -1.65
C ASP A 72 12.07 10.38 -1.50
N ASP A 73 13.02 9.89 -2.30
CA ASP A 73 13.55 8.52 -2.27
C ASP A 73 15.06 8.50 -1.92
N SER A 74 15.50 9.43 -1.09
CA SER A 74 16.93 9.58 -0.75
C SER A 74 17.19 9.84 0.73
N SER A 75 16.15 10.07 1.54
CA SER A 75 16.28 10.40 2.95
C SER A 75 15.62 9.35 3.86
N VAL A 76 15.93 9.45 5.16
CA VAL A 76 15.22 8.72 6.22
C VAL A 76 13.83 9.35 6.38
N GLY A 77 12.80 8.58 6.12
CA GLY A 77 11.41 9.03 6.21
C GLY A 77 10.79 8.82 7.61
N PRO A 78 9.52 9.20 7.77
CA PRO A 78 8.79 9.00 9.03
C PRO A 78 8.63 7.52 9.38
N CYS A 79 8.54 7.24 10.70
CA CYS A 79 8.20 5.92 11.21
C CYS A 79 6.77 5.51 10.82
N VAL A 80 6.47 4.22 10.87
CA VAL A 80 5.15 3.66 10.48
C VAL A 80 3.98 4.25 11.28
N ASP A 81 4.17 4.53 12.57
CA ASP A 81 3.18 5.20 13.42
C ASP A 81 2.97 6.67 13.05
N GLN A 82 4.05 7.38 12.71
CA GLN A 82 3.99 8.76 12.24
C GLN A 82 3.27 8.87 10.90
N ARG A 83 3.50 7.92 9.97
CA ARG A 83 2.78 7.86 8.69
C ARG A 83 1.28 7.68 8.90
N ALA A 84 0.89 6.80 9.84
CA ALA A 84 -0.51 6.65 10.23
C ALA A 84 -1.10 7.92 10.84
N ALA A 85 -0.34 8.61 11.72
CA ALA A 85 -0.77 9.89 12.31
C ALA A 85 -0.94 10.99 11.24
N MET A 86 0.00 11.10 10.29
CA MET A 86 -0.11 12.01 9.15
C MET A 86 -1.37 11.74 8.33
N ALA A 87 -1.64 10.47 8.01
CA ALA A 87 -2.82 10.05 7.28
C ALA A 87 -4.11 10.43 8.05
N ASN A 88 -4.20 10.06 9.32
CA ASN A 88 -5.37 10.34 10.16
C ASN A 88 -5.63 11.85 10.30
N GLY A 89 -4.58 12.67 10.43
CA GLY A 89 -4.69 14.12 10.54
C GLY A 89 -5.26 14.82 9.30
N LEU A 90 -5.23 14.17 8.15
CA LEU A 90 -5.79 14.68 6.90
C LEU A 90 -7.28 14.34 6.71
N HIS A 91 -7.84 13.47 7.55
CA HIS A 91 -9.21 12.97 7.40
C HIS A 91 -9.50 12.49 5.96
N PRO A 92 -8.69 11.57 5.39
CA PRO A 92 -8.79 11.22 3.99
C PRO A 92 -9.99 10.30 3.73
N ASN A 93 -10.41 10.25 2.47
CA ASN A 93 -11.44 9.30 2.03
C ASN A 93 -10.87 7.88 1.85
N ALA A 94 -9.55 7.77 1.60
CA ALA A 94 -8.84 6.50 1.47
C ALA A 94 -7.36 6.66 1.81
N ILE A 95 -6.76 5.61 2.38
CA ILE A 95 -5.32 5.47 2.66
C ILE A 95 -4.82 4.24 1.90
N VAL A 96 -3.75 4.40 1.11
CA VAL A 96 -3.14 3.30 0.36
C VAL A 96 -1.64 3.29 0.58
N SER A 97 -1.13 2.20 1.15
CA SER A 97 0.31 1.93 1.21
C SER A 97 0.71 1.04 0.04
N ILE A 98 1.81 1.36 -0.62
CA ILE A 98 2.35 0.63 -1.77
C ILE A 98 3.64 -0.07 -1.35
N HIS A 99 3.68 -1.37 -1.58
CA HIS A 99 4.78 -2.27 -1.25
C HIS A 99 5.01 -3.30 -2.37
N ALA A 100 6.09 -4.06 -2.25
CA ALA A 100 6.38 -5.25 -3.03
C ALA A 100 7.07 -6.28 -2.14
N ASP A 101 6.51 -7.48 -2.05
CA ASP A 101 6.93 -8.51 -1.11
C ASP A 101 8.28 -9.17 -1.50
N GLY A 102 8.95 -9.72 -0.51
CA GLY A 102 10.14 -10.56 -0.62
C GLY A 102 9.85 -12.02 -0.28
N GLY A 103 8.90 -12.61 -0.97
CA GLY A 103 8.45 -13.99 -0.74
C GLY A 103 9.36 -15.08 -1.31
N PRO A 104 8.94 -16.37 -1.29
CA PRO A 104 9.70 -17.47 -1.86
C PRO A 104 9.86 -17.28 -3.37
N PRO A 105 11.02 -17.64 -3.98
CA PRO A 105 11.31 -17.34 -5.39
C PRO A 105 10.33 -17.95 -6.39
N ASN A 106 9.68 -19.06 -6.06
CA ASN A 106 8.66 -19.70 -6.89
C ASN A 106 7.24 -19.15 -6.67
N GLY A 107 7.05 -18.34 -5.61
CA GLY A 107 5.79 -17.64 -5.36
C GLY A 107 5.72 -16.34 -6.18
N ARG A 108 4.52 -15.95 -6.62
CA ARG A 108 4.29 -14.71 -7.36
C ARG A 108 2.89 -14.18 -7.12
N GLY A 109 2.70 -12.92 -7.53
CA GLY A 109 1.40 -12.27 -7.52
C GLY A 109 1.21 -11.29 -6.37
N PHE A 110 0.15 -10.51 -6.46
CA PHE A 110 -0.20 -9.47 -5.51
C PHE A 110 -1.01 -9.99 -4.33
N HIS A 111 -0.96 -9.28 -3.21
CA HIS A 111 -1.97 -9.41 -2.16
C HIS A 111 -2.29 -8.05 -1.54
N VAL A 112 -3.55 -7.87 -1.16
CA VAL A 112 -4.05 -6.65 -0.51
C VAL A 112 -4.27 -6.95 0.95
N ASN A 113 -3.54 -6.23 1.80
CA ASN A 113 -3.60 -6.38 3.24
C ASN A 113 -4.58 -5.39 3.86
N TYR A 114 -5.27 -5.83 4.91
CA TYR A 114 -6.13 -5.04 5.77
C TYR A 114 -5.96 -5.47 7.23
N SER A 115 -6.33 -4.59 8.18
CA SER A 115 -6.21 -4.92 9.61
C SER A 115 -7.23 -6.00 10.01
N ALA A 116 -6.75 -7.10 10.57
CA ALA A 116 -7.59 -8.20 11.08
C ALA A 116 -6.93 -8.87 12.31
N PRO A 117 -7.71 -9.11 13.39
CA PRO A 117 -9.09 -8.67 13.58
C PRO A 117 -9.21 -7.13 13.60
N PRO A 118 -10.36 -6.56 13.21
CA PRO A 118 -10.53 -5.10 13.15
C PRO A 118 -10.51 -4.47 14.56
N LEU A 119 -9.93 -3.27 14.68
CA LEU A 119 -9.86 -2.51 15.92
C LEU A 119 -10.92 -1.40 16.02
N ASN A 120 -11.59 -1.10 14.91
CA ASN A 120 -12.66 -0.12 14.84
C ASN A 120 -13.64 -0.46 13.69
N GLN A 121 -14.76 0.26 13.62
CA GLN A 121 -15.80 0.02 12.61
C GLN A 121 -15.34 0.28 11.17
N VAL A 122 -14.42 1.23 10.97
CA VAL A 122 -13.86 1.52 9.64
C VAL A 122 -13.05 0.35 9.13
N GLN A 123 -12.27 -0.28 10.01
CA GLN A 123 -11.48 -1.47 9.67
C GLN A 123 -12.38 -2.70 9.45
N ALA A 124 -13.49 -2.83 10.21
CA ALA A 124 -14.42 -3.96 10.09
C ALA A 124 -15.23 -3.94 8.79
N GLY A 125 -15.55 -2.77 8.25
CA GLY A 125 -16.39 -2.60 7.07
C GLY A 125 -15.65 -1.92 5.90
N PRO A 126 -15.52 -0.59 5.90
CA PRO A 126 -14.96 0.16 4.76
C PRO A 126 -13.59 -0.32 4.29
N SER A 127 -12.66 -0.64 5.20
CA SER A 127 -11.32 -1.14 4.81
C SER A 127 -11.39 -2.51 4.15
N VAL A 128 -12.24 -3.41 4.63
CA VAL A 128 -12.43 -4.74 3.99
C VAL A 128 -13.06 -4.58 2.61
N GLN A 129 -14.06 -3.70 2.47
CA GLN A 129 -14.67 -3.40 1.17
C GLN A 129 -13.63 -2.83 0.21
N PHE A 130 -12.80 -1.89 0.68
CA PHE A 130 -11.74 -1.31 -0.12
C PHE A 130 -10.72 -2.36 -0.57
N ALA A 131 -10.31 -3.27 0.34
CA ALA A 131 -9.40 -4.36 -0.01
C ALA A 131 -9.98 -5.27 -1.11
N ARG A 132 -11.26 -5.60 -1.06
CA ARG A 132 -11.93 -6.41 -2.09
C ARG A 132 -11.98 -5.71 -3.44
N ILE A 133 -12.34 -4.43 -3.47
CA ILE A 133 -12.38 -3.64 -4.71
C ILE A 133 -10.97 -3.52 -5.30
N MET A 134 -9.97 -3.23 -4.48
CA MET A 134 -8.58 -3.15 -4.90
C MET A 134 -8.10 -4.47 -5.50
N ARG A 135 -8.35 -5.59 -4.82
CA ARG A 135 -8.07 -6.94 -5.30
C ARG A 135 -8.69 -7.18 -6.68
N ASP A 136 -9.98 -6.87 -6.84
CA ASP A 136 -10.71 -7.11 -8.08
C ASP A 136 -10.10 -6.30 -9.25
N GLN A 137 -9.68 -5.06 -9.01
CA GLN A 137 -9.06 -4.21 -10.03
C GLN A 137 -7.63 -4.66 -10.40
N LEU A 138 -6.85 -5.12 -9.44
CA LEU A 138 -5.54 -5.72 -9.72
C LEU A 138 -5.69 -6.97 -10.58
N GLN A 139 -6.61 -7.85 -10.22
CA GLN A 139 -6.89 -9.09 -10.97
C GLN A 139 -7.43 -8.80 -12.38
N ALA A 140 -8.37 -7.87 -12.51
CA ALA A 140 -8.91 -7.43 -13.80
C ALA A 140 -7.84 -6.79 -14.71
N SER A 141 -6.74 -6.30 -14.14
CA SER A 141 -5.59 -5.77 -14.88
C SER A 141 -4.62 -6.86 -15.35
N GLY A 142 -4.95 -8.14 -15.13
CA GLY A 142 -4.09 -9.27 -15.48
C GLY A 142 -2.87 -9.43 -14.57
N ILE A 143 -2.93 -8.90 -13.34
CA ILE A 143 -1.95 -9.17 -12.30
C ILE A 143 -2.49 -10.34 -11.47
N PRO A 144 -1.77 -11.47 -11.37
CA PRO A 144 -2.29 -12.63 -10.66
C PRO A 144 -2.31 -12.39 -9.14
N PRO A 145 -3.29 -12.94 -8.40
CA PRO A 145 -3.23 -12.97 -6.95
C PRO A 145 -2.08 -13.85 -6.46
N ALA A 146 -1.56 -13.55 -5.27
CA ALA A 146 -0.46 -14.30 -4.67
C ALA A 146 -0.83 -15.77 -4.48
N ASN A 147 0.06 -16.65 -4.92
CA ASN A 147 -0.08 -18.10 -4.81
C ASN A 147 0.67 -18.70 -3.61
N TYR A 148 1.25 -17.88 -2.74
CA TYR A 148 2.11 -18.31 -1.63
C TYR A 148 1.70 -17.73 -0.27
N ILE A 149 0.82 -16.74 -0.25
CA ILE A 149 0.37 -16.06 0.97
C ILE A 149 -1.04 -15.48 0.78
N GLY A 150 -1.79 -15.37 1.88
CA GLY A 150 -3.17 -14.90 1.84
C GLY A 150 -4.11 -15.91 1.17
N GLN A 151 -5.27 -15.42 0.77
CA GLN A 151 -6.25 -16.19 0.03
C GLN A 151 -6.91 -15.30 -1.02
N ASP A 152 -6.90 -15.73 -2.27
CA ASP A 152 -7.50 -14.99 -3.40
C ASP A 152 -7.07 -13.53 -3.48
N GLY A 153 -5.78 -13.24 -3.23
CA GLY A 153 -5.23 -11.90 -3.24
C GLY A 153 -5.62 -11.02 -2.05
N LEU A 154 -6.23 -11.57 -1.01
CA LEU A 154 -6.56 -10.87 0.23
C LEU A 154 -5.78 -11.46 1.42
N TYR A 155 -5.32 -10.58 2.32
CA TYR A 155 -4.61 -11.02 3.51
C TYR A 155 -4.91 -10.12 4.72
N GLY A 156 -5.73 -10.63 5.66
CA GLY A 156 -5.99 -9.96 6.95
C GLY A 156 -4.80 -10.10 7.88
N ARG A 157 -4.27 -8.97 8.39
CA ARG A 157 -3.05 -8.95 9.20
C ARG A 157 -3.21 -8.15 10.49
N ALA A 158 -2.54 -8.60 11.55
CA ALA A 158 -2.51 -7.96 12.86
C ALA A 158 -1.19 -7.21 13.13
N ASP A 159 -0.15 -7.41 12.33
CA ASP A 159 1.21 -6.96 12.59
C ASP A 159 1.62 -5.68 11.84
N LEU A 160 0.74 -5.13 10.99
CA LEU A 160 1.00 -3.91 10.22
C LEU A 160 0.47 -2.67 10.98
N ALA A 161 1.41 -1.93 11.61
CA ALA A 161 1.07 -0.77 12.44
C ALA A 161 0.28 0.31 11.68
N GLY A 162 0.63 0.61 10.43
CA GLY A 162 -0.08 1.58 9.60
C GLY A 162 -1.56 1.25 9.42
N LEU A 163 -1.89 -0.04 9.23
CA LEU A 163 -3.26 -0.51 9.13
C LEU A 163 -3.98 -0.55 10.48
N ASN A 164 -3.27 -0.98 11.54
CA ASN A 164 -3.84 -1.05 12.89
C ASN A 164 -4.21 0.33 13.43
N LEU A 165 -3.36 1.35 13.17
CA LEU A 165 -3.53 2.73 13.64
C LEU A 165 -4.47 3.55 12.75
N ALA A 166 -4.87 3.04 11.58
CA ALA A 166 -5.73 3.76 10.64
C ALA A 166 -7.14 3.98 11.21
N GLN A 167 -7.60 5.23 11.15
CA GLN A 167 -8.94 5.66 11.53
C GLN A 167 -9.85 5.88 10.30
N TYR A 168 -9.30 5.79 9.11
CA TYR A 168 -9.96 5.94 7.81
C TYR A 168 -9.75 4.69 6.97
N PRO A 169 -10.55 4.46 5.90
CA PRO A 169 -10.42 3.28 5.06
C PRO A 169 -8.99 3.10 4.54
N ALA A 170 -8.34 2.00 4.91
CA ALA A 170 -6.92 1.78 4.67
C ALA A 170 -6.63 0.38 4.14
N VAL A 171 -5.78 0.30 3.14
CA VAL A 171 -5.22 -0.94 2.60
C VAL A 171 -3.72 -0.80 2.35
N LEU A 172 -2.99 -1.92 2.41
CA LEU A 172 -1.61 -2.02 1.97
C LEU A 172 -1.54 -3.03 0.81
N VAL A 173 -1.06 -2.57 -0.33
CA VAL A 173 -0.95 -3.38 -1.54
C VAL A 173 0.49 -3.87 -1.69
N GLU A 174 0.67 -5.18 -1.58
CA GLU A 174 1.87 -5.87 -2.05
C GLU A 174 1.68 -6.18 -3.53
N CYS A 175 2.34 -5.41 -4.39
CA CYS A 175 2.09 -5.46 -5.84
C CYS A 175 2.52 -6.77 -6.48
N GLY A 176 3.47 -7.48 -5.89
CA GLY A 176 4.01 -8.76 -6.34
C GLY A 176 5.22 -9.15 -5.51
N ASN A 177 5.90 -10.21 -5.91
CA ASN A 177 7.08 -10.75 -5.24
C ASN A 177 8.37 -10.37 -5.97
N MET A 178 9.18 -9.51 -5.37
CA MET A 178 10.47 -9.05 -5.93
C MET A 178 11.50 -10.18 -6.10
N LYS A 179 11.31 -11.32 -5.44
CA LYS A 179 12.18 -12.50 -5.58
C LYS A 179 11.76 -13.41 -6.74
N ASN A 180 10.57 -13.20 -7.31
CA ASN A 180 10.10 -13.96 -8.47
C ASN A 180 10.52 -13.26 -9.77
N PRO A 181 11.14 -13.97 -10.73
CA PRO A 181 11.62 -13.37 -11.98
C PRO A 181 10.54 -12.68 -12.82
N ALA A 182 9.33 -13.24 -12.87
CA ALA A 182 8.24 -12.66 -13.66
C ALA A 182 7.71 -11.35 -13.03
N ASP A 183 7.54 -11.32 -11.70
CA ASP A 183 7.08 -10.13 -11.01
C ASP A 183 8.18 -9.05 -10.98
N SER A 184 9.44 -9.42 -10.68
CA SER A 184 10.56 -8.47 -10.64
C SER A 184 10.84 -7.84 -11.99
N SER A 185 10.75 -8.59 -13.08
CA SER A 185 10.89 -8.05 -14.44
C SER A 185 9.84 -6.99 -14.75
N LEU A 186 8.59 -7.19 -14.32
CA LEU A 186 7.53 -6.20 -14.48
C LEU A 186 7.78 -4.95 -13.64
N MET A 187 8.22 -5.11 -12.39
CA MET A 187 8.48 -3.99 -11.47
C MET A 187 9.64 -3.09 -11.92
N GLN A 188 10.62 -3.64 -12.61
CA GLN A 188 11.81 -2.91 -13.04
C GLN A 188 11.59 -2.08 -14.32
N THR A 189 10.48 -2.28 -15.04
CA THR A 189 10.18 -1.48 -16.23
C THR A 189 9.22 -0.34 -15.93
N PRO A 190 9.36 0.84 -16.61
CA PRO A 190 8.39 1.93 -16.48
C PRO A 190 6.96 1.50 -16.83
N GLU A 191 6.79 0.68 -17.85
CA GLU A 191 5.50 0.14 -18.31
C GLU A 191 4.85 -0.75 -17.28
N GLY A 192 5.66 -1.59 -16.61
CA GLY A 192 5.19 -2.47 -15.54
C GLY A 192 4.75 -1.67 -14.30
N ARG A 193 5.53 -0.68 -13.88
CA ARG A 193 5.14 0.22 -12.79
C ARG A 193 3.89 1.03 -13.13
N GLN A 194 3.74 1.45 -14.40
CA GLN A 194 2.50 2.09 -14.84
C GLN A 194 1.30 1.15 -14.76
N LYS A 195 1.46 -0.11 -15.17
CA LYS A 195 0.40 -1.12 -15.05
C LYS A 195 -0.09 -1.29 -13.61
N TYR A 196 0.83 -1.38 -12.63
CA TYR A 196 0.48 -1.43 -11.21
C TYR A 196 -0.23 -0.15 -10.77
N ALA A 197 0.30 1.01 -11.13
CA ALA A 197 -0.28 2.30 -10.79
C ALA A 197 -1.72 2.43 -11.32
N ASP A 198 -1.96 2.08 -12.58
CA ASP A 198 -3.28 2.15 -13.22
C ASP A 198 -4.29 1.23 -12.52
N ALA A 199 -3.87 0.03 -12.12
CA ALA A 199 -4.72 -0.91 -11.38
C ALA A 199 -5.10 -0.36 -10.00
N VAL A 200 -4.12 0.19 -9.26
CA VAL A 200 -4.36 0.81 -7.95
C VAL A 200 -5.28 2.03 -8.08
N VAL A 201 -5.08 2.89 -9.08
CA VAL A 201 -5.96 4.05 -9.35
C VAL A 201 -7.40 3.61 -9.59
N ARG A 202 -7.61 2.56 -10.40
CA ARG A 202 -8.97 1.98 -10.59
C ARG A 202 -9.56 1.45 -9.28
N GLY A 203 -8.75 0.82 -8.44
CA GLY A 203 -9.17 0.35 -7.11
C GLY A 203 -9.61 1.51 -6.21
N ILE A 204 -8.83 2.58 -6.15
CA ILE A 204 -9.17 3.79 -5.39
C ILE A 204 -10.44 4.45 -5.95
N ALA A 205 -10.51 4.66 -7.27
CA ALA A 205 -11.67 5.28 -7.91
C ALA A 205 -12.94 4.44 -7.74
N GLY A 206 -12.84 3.13 -7.85
CA GLY A 206 -13.95 2.22 -7.63
C GLY A 206 -14.49 2.26 -6.20
N PHE A 207 -13.59 2.32 -5.21
CA PHE A 207 -13.98 2.46 -3.81
C PHE A 207 -14.63 3.83 -3.54
N LEU A 208 -14.02 4.91 -3.99
CA LEU A 208 -14.54 6.27 -3.79
C LEU A 208 -15.86 6.52 -4.52
N GLY A 209 -16.06 5.91 -5.68
CA GLY A 209 -17.33 5.98 -6.44
C GLY A 209 -18.49 5.30 -5.72
N GLN A 210 -18.24 4.21 -4.98
CA GLN A 210 -19.26 3.53 -4.17
C GLN A 210 -19.52 4.24 -2.83
N ALA A 211 -18.50 4.96 -2.30
CA ALA A 211 -18.65 5.73 -1.07
C ALA A 211 -19.37 7.07 -1.24
N SER A 212 -19.54 7.54 -2.47
CA SER A 212 -20.34 8.75 -2.77
C SER A 212 -21.83 8.41 -2.76
N PRO A 213 -22.70 9.18 -2.06
CA PRO A 213 -24.14 9.00 -2.21
C PRO A 213 -24.52 9.19 -3.69
N GLN A 214 -25.25 8.24 -4.28
CA GLN A 214 -25.89 8.48 -5.56
C GLN A 214 -26.81 9.71 -5.41
N PRO A 215 -26.79 10.67 -6.36
CA PRO A 215 -27.77 11.74 -6.34
C PRO A 215 -29.17 11.11 -6.36
N PRO A 216 -30.14 11.68 -5.63
CA PRO A 216 -31.51 11.17 -5.67
C PRO A 216 -32.02 11.19 -7.11
N SER A 217 -32.55 10.05 -7.52
CA SER A 217 -33.22 9.84 -8.83
C SER A 217 -34.44 10.74 -9.02
#